data_700ef9848d4050c9dde268a3f40b7279
#
_entry.id   700ef9848d4050c9dde268a3f40b7279
#
_cell.length_a   1.000
_cell.length_b   1.000
_cell.length_c   1.000
_cell.angle_alpha   90.00
_cell.angle_beta   90.00
_cell.angle_gamma   90.00
#
_symmetry.space_group_name_H-M   'P 1'
#
loop_
_entity.id
_entity.type
_entity.pdbx_description
1 polymer ?
#
loop_
_entity_poly.entity_id
_entity_poly.type
_entity_poly.pdbx_seq_one_letter_code
_entity_poly.pdbx_strand_id
1 'polypeptide(L)'
;MLSSEAWAHGKASSAEVSERMIVFPDIAGGKTLVTDLHMHSVFSDGHVWPRTRVEEALRDGLDAIAITEHLEWQPHLADIPHTDRNRAHAIADAAAKGQDLMVIKGSEITRDWPVGHINAIFITDANPLLGVTSFSDPADTRAVYEAASQYPAASVFETANEQGAFLFWNHPDWVSQRPNGVAVPSDFHTQMIDRGWLHGIEIANGEGYSEEAFSFALANGLTMIGVSDVHD
;
A
#
# COMPACT_ATOMS: atom_id res chain seq x y z
N MET A 1 41.65 30.13 9.56
CA MET A 1 41.69 28.87 8.82
C MET A 1 40.32 28.21 9.04
N LEU A 2 39.43 28.37 8.06
CA LEU A 2 38.12 27.74 8.07
C LEU A 2 38.26 26.40 7.37
N SER A 3 38.06 25.31 8.08
CA SER A 3 38.00 23.97 7.52
C SER A 3 36.72 23.86 6.67
N SER A 4 36.89 23.77 5.35
CA SER A 4 35.82 23.38 4.45
C SER A 4 35.56 21.89 4.65
N GLU A 5 34.51 21.54 5.39
CA GLU A 5 34.00 20.19 5.36
C GLU A 5 33.41 19.95 3.96
N ALA A 6 34.13 19.14 3.18
CA ALA A 6 33.62 18.66 1.90
C ALA A 6 32.58 17.56 2.18
N TRP A 7 31.32 17.92 2.17
CA TRP A 7 30.23 16.95 2.14
C TRP A 7 30.18 16.33 0.74
N ALA A 8 30.52 15.06 0.64
CA ALA A 8 30.29 14.29 -0.59
C ALA A 8 28.78 14.04 -0.74
N HIS A 9 28.06 15.06 -1.14
CA HIS A 9 26.70 14.88 -1.57
C HIS A 9 26.71 14.45 -3.03
N GLY A 10 26.15 13.28 -3.32
CA GLY A 10 25.71 12.97 -4.66
C GLY A 10 24.87 14.18 -5.14
N LYS A 11 25.02 14.55 -6.42
CA LYS A 11 24.21 15.61 -7.00
C LYS A 11 22.77 15.24 -6.73
N ALA A 12 22.04 16.05 -5.95
CA ALA A 12 20.62 15.93 -5.90
C ALA A 12 20.14 15.98 -7.34
N SER A 13 19.40 14.95 -7.77
CA SER A 13 18.75 14.98 -9.06
C SER A 13 17.87 16.23 -9.06
N SER A 14 18.26 17.24 -9.81
CA SER A 14 17.36 18.32 -10.19
C SER A 14 16.46 17.75 -11.29
N ALA A 15 15.64 16.76 -10.95
CA ALA A 15 14.53 16.41 -11.77
C ALA A 15 13.73 17.71 -11.91
N GLU A 16 13.65 18.25 -13.13
CA GLU A 16 12.75 19.35 -13.41
C GLU A 16 11.40 18.91 -12.87
N VAL A 17 10.81 19.73 -12.01
CA VAL A 17 9.45 19.53 -11.55
C VAL A 17 8.63 19.48 -12.84
N SER A 18 8.13 18.32 -13.18
CA SER A 18 7.22 18.15 -14.30
C SER A 18 6.02 19.04 -13.95
N GLU A 19 5.74 20.04 -14.77
CA GLU A 19 4.49 20.82 -14.66
C GLU A 19 3.29 19.94 -15.09
N ARG A 20 3.26 18.71 -14.63
CA ARG A 20 2.18 17.77 -14.89
C ARG A 20 1.03 18.14 -13.98
N MET A 21 0.28 19.18 -14.38
CA MET A 21 -0.95 19.52 -13.72
C MET A 21 -2.05 18.54 -14.16
N ILE A 22 -2.26 17.52 -13.37
CA ILE A 22 -3.48 16.72 -13.45
C ILE A 22 -4.54 17.51 -12.67
N VAL A 23 -5.43 18.19 -13.39
CA VAL A 23 -6.49 18.99 -12.76
C VAL A 23 -7.82 18.33 -13.01
N PHE A 24 -8.45 17.87 -11.94
CA PHE A 24 -9.84 17.46 -11.96
C PHE A 24 -10.72 18.55 -11.31
N PRO A 25 -11.94 18.78 -11.81
CA PRO A 25 -12.83 19.73 -11.18
C PRO A 25 -13.28 19.26 -9.81
N ASP A 26 -13.39 20.17 -8.85
CA ASP A 26 -13.99 19.89 -7.57
C ASP A 26 -15.47 19.55 -7.71
N ILE A 27 -15.97 18.71 -6.84
CA ILE A 27 -17.40 18.38 -6.73
C ILE A 27 -18.08 19.30 -5.71
N ALA A 28 -19.39 19.41 -5.78
CA ALA A 28 -20.16 20.20 -4.82
C ALA A 28 -19.94 19.69 -3.39
N GLY A 29 -19.33 20.52 -2.54
CA GLY A 29 -19.07 20.19 -1.14
C GLY A 29 -17.80 19.39 -0.87
N GLY A 30 -16.95 19.12 -1.87
CA GLY A 30 -15.69 18.40 -1.73
C GLY A 30 -14.59 18.93 -2.64
N LYS A 31 -13.35 18.77 -2.21
CA LYS A 31 -12.15 19.00 -3.01
C LYS A 31 -11.72 17.70 -3.67
N THR A 32 -11.41 17.73 -4.96
CA THR A 32 -10.83 16.59 -5.67
C THR A 32 -9.34 16.51 -5.37
N LEU A 33 -8.86 15.34 -4.96
CA LEU A 33 -7.46 15.06 -4.70
C LEU A 33 -6.96 14.01 -5.71
N VAL A 34 -5.72 14.18 -6.16
CA VAL A 34 -5.01 13.20 -6.98
C VAL A 34 -4.17 12.34 -6.06
N THR A 35 -4.42 11.04 -6.04
CA THR A 35 -3.82 10.14 -5.04
C THR A 35 -3.28 8.87 -5.66
N ASP A 36 -2.26 8.28 -5.03
CA ASP A 36 -1.85 6.90 -5.23
C ASP A 36 -1.89 6.16 -3.89
N LEU A 37 -2.74 5.15 -3.80
CA LEU A 37 -3.09 4.49 -2.55
C LEU A 37 -2.48 3.09 -2.41
N HIS A 38 -1.56 2.71 -3.35
CA HIS A 38 -0.88 1.43 -3.34
C HIS A 38 0.55 1.57 -3.86
N MET A 39 1.53 1.46 -2.96
CA MET A 39 2.94 1.54 -3.33
C MET A 39 3.84 0.84 -2.30
N HIS A 40 4.98 0.35 -2.79
CA HIS A 40 5.95 -0.42 -2.04
C HIS A 40 7.31 0.26 -1.98
N SER A 41 8.08 -0.09 -0.97
CA SER A 41 9.48 0.33 -0.82
C SER A 41 10.36 -0.86 -0.42
N VAL A 42 11.62 -0.61 -0.15
CA VAL A 42 12.58 -1.64 0.33
C VAL A 42 12.18 -2.28 1.67
N PHE A 43 11.12 -1.78 2.32
CA PHE A 43 10.58 -2.37 3.55
C PHE A 43 9.62 -3.53 3.30
N SER A 44 9.25 -3.79 2.04
CA SER A 44 8.71 -5.05 1.56
C SER A 44 9.49 -5.50 0.33
N ASP A 45 8.95 -5.46 -0.85
CA ASP A 45 9.58 -5.94 -2.10
C ASP A 45 9.80 -4.85 -3.16
N GLY A 46 9.56 -3.60 -2.81
CA GLY A 46 9.95 -2.46 -3.65
C GLY A 46 11.46 -2.22 -3.64
N HIS A 47 11.95 -1.47 -4.62
CA HIS A 47 13.39 -1.28 -4.87
C HIS A 47 13.93 0.06 -4.38
N VAL A 48 13.09 0.97 -3.92
CA VAL A 48 13.50 2.30 -3.46
C VAL A 48 13.11 2.58 -2.01
N TRP A 49 13.76 3.57 -1.41
CA TRP A 49 13.44 3.98 -0.05
C TRP A 49 12.11 4.76 0.02
N PRO A 50 11.37 4.72 1.16
CA PRO A 50 10.11 5.45 1.31
C PRO A 50 10.24 6.96 1.02
N ARG A 51 11.40 7.55 1.25
CA ARG A 51 11.71 8.93 0.88
C ARG A 51 11.59 9.16 -0.63
N THR A 52 12.05 8.22 -1.43
CA THR A 52 12.01 8.31 -2.90
C THR A 52 10.54 8.34 -3.37
N ARG A 53 9.66 7.55 -2.75
CA ARG A 53 8.20 7.59 -3.03
C ARG A 53 7.60 8.98 -2.81
N VAL A 54 8.06 9.66 -1.75
CA VAL A 54 7.64 11.05 -1.48
C VAL A 54 8.16 12.00 -2.58
N GLU A 55 9.42 11.85 -3.00
CA GLU A 55 10.02 12.67 -4.05
C GLU A 55 9.33 12.45 -5.40
N GLU A 56 8.96 11.22 -5.72
CA GLU A 56 8.20 10.84 -6.92
C GLU A 56 6.78 11.45 -6.88
N ALA A 57 6.06 11.28 -5.77
CA ALA A 57 4.73 11.84 -5.59
C ALA A 57 4.69 13.36 -5.76
N LEU A 58 5.65 14.07 -5.17
CA LEU A 58 5.79 15.52 -5.31
C LEU A 58 6.10 15.93 -6.76
N ARG A 59 6.98 15.19 -7.43
CA ARG A 59 7.30 15.42 -8.85
C ARG A 59 6.08 15.22 -9.75
N ASP A 60 5.28 14.19 -9.46
CA ASP A 60 4.12 13.84 -10.27
C ASP A 60 2.87 14.63 -9.89
N GLY A 61 2.95 15.49 -8.86
CA GLY A 61 1.89 16.42 -8.46
C GLY A 61 0.73 15.73 -7.74
N LEU A 62 1.02 14.68 -6.96
CA LEU A 62 0.02 14.02 -6.13
C LEU A 62 -0.29 14.84 -4.88
N ASP A 63 -1.55 14.82 -4.45
CA ASP A 63 -2.02 15.42 -3.19
C ASP A 63 -1.86 14.47 -1.99
N ALA A 64 -1.95 13.14 -2.24
CA ALA A 64 -1.79 12.14 -1.20
C ALA A 64 -1.24 10.82 -1.74
N ILE A 65 -0.48 10.12 -0.89
CA ILE A 65 0.00 8.74 -1.13
C ILE A 65 -0.28 7.87 0.08
N ALA A 66 -0.46 6.56 -0.14
CA ALA A 66 -0.47 5.59 0.94
C ALA A 66 0.76 4.68 0.85
N ILE A 67 1.49 4.55 1.96
CA ILE A 67 2.57 3.57 2.08
C ILE A 67 1.95 2.25 2.53
N THR A 68 1.99 1.23 1.66
CA THR A 68 1.24 -0.03 1.80
C THR A 68 2.14 -1.24 1.65
N GLU A 69 3.25 -1.26 2.38
CA GLU A 69 4.16 -2.41 2.43
C GLU A 69 3.42 -3.71 2.71
N HIS A 70 3.86 -4.80 2.10
CA HIS A 70 3.36 -6.13 2.43
C HIS A 70 3.47 -6.41 3.93
N LEU A 71 2.38 -6.78 4.55
CA LEU A 71 2.32 -7.04 5.99
C LEU A 71 3.12 -8.31 6.36
N GLU A 72 2.90 -9.39 5.63
CA GLU A 72 3.46 -10.71 5.89
C GLU A 72 4.72 -11.00 5.08
N TRP A 73 4.83 -10.42 3.86
CA TRP A 73 5.90 -10.70 2.92
C TRP A 73 6.93 -9.56 2.89
N GLN A 74 8.14 -9.82 3.39
CA GLN A 74 9.22 -8.83 3.42
C GLN A 74 10.54 -9.45 2.96
N PRO A 75 10.74 -9.63 1.65
CA PRO A 75 11.89 -10.35 1.09
C PRO A 75 13.24 -9.70 1.44
N HIS A 76 13.28 -8.40 1.71
CA HIS A 76 14.50 -7.68 2.08
C HIS A 76 14.79 -7.67 3.59
N LEU A 77 14.01 -8.39 4.41
CA LEU A 77 14.12 -8.34 5.88
C LEU A 77 15.50 -8.76 6.41
N ALA A 78 16.19 -9.66 5.70
CA ALA A 78 17.55 -10.09 6.06
C ALA A 78 18.59 -8.97 5.91
N ASP A 79 18.43 -8.10 4.91
CA ASP A 79 19.34 -6.99 4.60
C ASP A 79 18.89 -5.67 5.26
N ILE A 80 17.58 -5.53 5.48
CA ILE A 80 16.95 -4.37 6.12
C ILE A 80 16.19 -4.88 7.37
N PRO A 81 16.91 -5.31 8.43
CA PRO A 81 16.30 -5.94 9.59
C PRO A 81 15.53 -4.92 10.43
N HIS A 82 14.22 -5.01 10.38
CA HIS A 82 13.33 -4.28 11.27
C HIS A 82 12.04 -5.08 11.49
N THR A 83 11.44 -4.93 12.65
CA THR A 83 10.21 -5.65 13.02
C THR A 83 8.98 -4.73 13.02
N ASP A 84 9.19 -3.42 13.02
CA ASP A 84 8.11 -2.42 13.07
C ASP A 84 7.51 -2.19 11.68
N ARG A 85 6.28 -2.66 11.48
CA ARG A 85 5.51 -2.50 10.24
C ARG A 85 5.10 -1.05 9.94
N ASN A 86 5.27 -0.14 10.89
CA ASN A 86 5.04 1.30 10.66
C ASN A 86 6.28 2.03 10.15
N ARG A 87 7.44 1.36 10.05
CA ARG A 87 8.71 2.05 9.80
C ARG A 87 8.77 2.76 8.47
N ALA A 88 8.29 2.14 7.40
CA ALA A 88 8.26 2.73 6.06
C ALA A 88 7.44 4.03 6.06
N HIS A 89 6.22 3.97 6.59
CA HIS A 89 5.37 5.16 6.73
C HIS A 89 6.07 6.26 7.56
N ALA A 90 6.70 5.93 8.69
CA ALA A 90 7.37 6.94 9.51
C ALA A 90 8.51 7.67 8.77
N ILE A 91 9.22 6.97 7.87
CA ILE A 91 10.25 7.57 7.02
C ILE A 91 9.62 8.48 5.96
N ALA A 92 8.56 8.02 5.30
CA ALA A 92 7.86 8.81 4.28
C ALA A 92 7.21 10.07 4.87
N ASP A 93 6.51 9.93 5.99
CA ASP A 93 5.88 11.05 6.71
C ASP A 93 6.92 12.11 7.11
N ALA A 94 8.06 11.66 7.64
CA ALA A 94 9.15 12.57 7.99
C ALA A 94 9.75 13.27 6.75
N ALA A 95 9.79 12.61 5.59
CA ALA A 95 10.27 13.19 4.34
C ALA A 95 9.29 14.20 3.74
N ALA A 96 7.98 13.96 3.90
CA ALA A 96 6.92 14.85 3.42
C ALA A 96 6.69 16.07 4.34
N LYS A 97 7.33 16.12 5.50
CA LYS A 97 7.10 17.19 6.47
C LYS A 97 7.41 18.57 5.90
N GLY A 98 6.40 19.43 5.87
CA GLY A 98 6.48 20.78 5.32
C GLY A 98 6.30 20.84 3.80
N GLN A 99 5.96 19.74 3.17
CA GLN A 99 5.53 19.66 1.77
C GLN A 99 4.01 19.64 1.68
N ASP A 100 3.48 19.94 0.51
CA ASP A 100 2.03 19.85 0.22
C ASP A 100 1.69 18.44 -0.28
N LEU A 101 1.91 17.45 0.57
CA LEU A 101 1.67 16.03 0.31
C LEU A 101 1.21 15.34 1.59
N MET A 102 0.08 14.67 1.54
CA MET A 102 -0.41 13.82 2.62
C MET A 102 0.19 12.40 2.49
N VAL A 103 0.80 11.89 3.55
CA VAL A 103 1.27 10.50 3.60
C VAL A 103 0.36 9.68 4.50
N ILE A 104 -0.42 8.80 3.89
CA ILE A 104 -1.40 7.94 4.57
C ILE A 104 -0.69 6.67 5.04
N LYS A 105 -0.95 6.28 6.30
CA LYS A 105 -0.47 5.00 6.82
C LYS A 105 -1.37 3.88 6.32
N GLY A 106 -0.75 2.88 5.70
CA GLY A 106 -1.40 1.67 5.24
C GLY A 106 -0.53 0.44 5.44
N SER A 107 -1.07 -0.69 5.05
CA SER A 107 -0.35 -1.95 4.89
C SER A 107 -1.13 -2.85 3.94
N GLU A 108 -0.43 -3.60 3.11
CA GLU A 108 -1.03 -4.62 2.28
C GLU A 108 -1.06 -5.95 3.03
N ILE A 109 -2.26 -6.41 3.36
CA ILE A 109 -2.52 -7.75 3.90
C ILE A 109 -2.30 -8.73 2.75
N THR A 110 -1.22 -9.51 2.83
CA THR A 110 -0.73 -10.35 1.75
C THR A 110 -1.07 -11.80 2.02
N ARG A 111 -2.07 -12.31 1.34
CA ARG A 111 -2.57 -13.67 1.51
C ARG A 111 -2.75 -14.37 0.16
N ASP A 112 -2.61 -15.70 0.20
CA ASP A 112 -2.99 -16.52 -0.94
C ASP A 112 -4.51 -16.52 -1.14
N TRP A 113 -4.96 -16.95 -2.30
CA TRP A 113 -6.37 -17.24 -2.55
C TRP A 113 -6.90 -18.22 -1.48
N PRO A 114 -8.12 -18.04 -0.93
CA PRO A 114 -9.23 -17.21 -1.43
C PRO A 114 -9.32 -15.78 -0.85
N VAL A 115 -8.37 -15.34 -0.06
CA VAL A 115 -8.36 -13.97 0.51
C VAL A 115 -7.81 -12.98 -0.52
N GLY A 116 -6.66 -13.28 -1.11
CA GLY A 116 -5.93 -12.35 -1.99
C GLY A 116 -5.22 -11.26 -1.20
N HIS A 117 -4.79 -10.23 -1.92
CA HIS A 117 -4.13 -9.07 -1.35
C HIS A 117 -5.16 -7.96 -1.08
N ILE A 118 -5.06 -7.33 0.07
CA ILE A 118 -6.01 -6.30 0.53
C ILE A 118 -5.21 -5.16 1.15
N ASN A 119 -5.37 -3.96 0.63
CA ASN A 119 -4.85 -2.79 1.31
C ASN A 119 -5.77 -2.34 2.45
N ALA A 120 -5.18 -2.07 3.59
CA ALA A 120 -5.81 -1.38 4.71
C ALA A 120 -5.13 -0.02 4.88
N ILE A 121 -5.81 1.07 4.52
CA ILE A 121 -5.29 2.44 4.64
C ILE A 121 -6.01 3.20 5.76
N PHE A 122 -5.41 4.31 6.21
CA PHE A 122 -5.85 5.08 7.38
C PHE A 122 -5.74 4.33 8.72
N ILE A 123 -4.93 3.28 8.79
CA ILE A 123 -4.61 2.59 10.04
C ILE A 123 -3.75 3.47 10.95
N THR A 124 -3.84 3.25 12.25
CA THR A 124 -3.00 3.94 13.25
C THR A 124 -1.73 3.15 13.56
N ASP A 125 -1.82 1.81 13.54
CA ASP A 125 -0.71 0.89 13.81
C ASP A 125 -0.86 -0.38 12.95
N ALA A 126 0.15 -0.69 12.13
CA ALA A 126 0.18 -1.88 11.30
C ALA A 126 0.60 -3.15 12.07
N ASN A 127 1.35 -3.03 13.17
CA ASN A 127 1.89 -4.17 13.89
C ASN A 127 0.83 -5.16 14.41
N PRO A 128 -0.30 -4.72 15.00
CA PRO A 128 -1.33 -5.64 15.46
C PRO A 128 -1.98 -6.49 14.35
N LEU A 129 -1.96 -5.99 13.10
CA LEU A 129 -2.53 -6.70 11.96
C LEU A 129 -1.77 -7.99 11.66
N LEU A 130 -0.47 -8.04 11.97
CA LEU A 130 0.36 -9.23 11.74
C LEU A 130 -0.10 -10.45 12.56
N GLY A 131 -0.71 -10.22 13.73
CA GLY A 131 -1.24 -11.27 14.61
C GLY A 131 -0.17 -12.17 15.25
N VAL A 132 1.09 -12.01 14.89
CA VAL A 132 2.24 -12.79 15.38
C VAL A 132 3.28 -11.82 15.93
N THR A 133 3.74 -12.05 17.16
CA THR A 133 4.65 -11.14 17.87
C THR A 133 6.09 -11.61 17.90
N SER A 134 6.35 -12.87 17.51
CA SER A 134 7.70 -13.44 17.51
C SER A 134 7.85 -14.49 16.43
N PHE A 135 9.03 -14.54 15.82
CA PHE A 135 9.42 -15.52 14.82
C PHE A 135 10.67 -16.25 15.30
N SER A 136 10.79 -17.54 14.95
CA SER A 136 11.96 -18.36 15.30
C SER A 136 13.24 -17.84 14.63
N ASP A 137 13.14 -17.41 13.40
CA ASP A 137 14.16 -16.70 12.63
C ASP A 137 13.51 -15.55 11.85
N PRO A 138 13.65 -14.30 12.31
CA PRO A 138 13.09 -13.15 11.60
C PRO A 138 13.72 -12.89 10.22
N ALA A 139 14.89 -13.45 9.94
CA ALA A 139 15.56 -13.33 8.64
C ALA A 139 15.07 -14.36 7.61
N ASP A 140 14.41 -15.42 8.06
CA ASP A 140 13.74 -16.37 7.17
C ASP A 140 12.38 -15.82 6.74
N THR A 141 12.39 -15.07 5.65
CA THR A 141 11.20 -14.38 5.12
C THR A 141 10.07 -15.35 4.79
N ARG A 142 10.41 -16.55 4.34
CA ARG A 142 9.43 -17.59 4.04
C ARG A 142 8.75 -18.12 5.30
N ALA A 143 9.52 -18.40 6.34
CA ALA A 143 8.97 -18.84 7.63
C ALA A 143 8.13 -17.75 8.29
N VAL A 144 8.52 -16.49 8.15
CA VAL A 144 7.74 -15.32 8.62
C VAL A 144 6.40 -15.25 7.90
N TYR A 145 6.38 -15.33 6.57
CA TYR A 145 5.17 -15.36 5.76
C TYR A 145 4.24 -16.51 6.16
N GLU A 146 4.76 -17.73 6.23
CA GLU A 146 3.98 -18.91 6.57
C GLU A 146 3.38 -18.81 7.98
N ALA A 147 4.15 -18.34 8.97
CA ALA A 147 3.66 -18.15 10.33
C ALA A 147 2.57 -17.06 10.43
N ALA A 148 2.79 -15.91 9.80
CA ALA A 148 1.84 -14.82 9.79
C ALA A 148 0.55 -15.18 9.04
N SER A 149 0.67 -15.95 7.95
CA SER A 149 -0.47 -16.42 7.16
C SER A 149 -1.39 -17.41 7.89
N GLN A 150 -0.94 -18.00 9.01
CA GLN A 150 -1.80 -18.81 9.88
C GLN A 150 -2.77 -17.96 10.73
N TYR A 151 -2.47 -16.68 10.93
CA TYR A 151 -3.37 -15.80 11.67
C TYR A 151 -4.64 -15.57 10.82
N PRO A 152 -5.86 -15.73 11.38
CA PRO A 152 -7.09 -15.68 10.59
C PRO A 152 -7.26 -14.34 9.88
N ALA A 153 -7.44 -14.35 8.55
CA ALA A 153 -7.61 -13.14 7.77
C ALA A 153 -8.79 -12.28 8.25
N ALA A 154 -9.89 -12.90 8.67
CA ALA A 154 -11.03 -12.17 9.25
C ALA A 154 -10.66 -11.38 10.51
N SER A 155 -9.73 -11.89 11.35
CA SER A 155 -9.25 -11.15 12.51
C SER A 155 -8.35 -9.97 12.12
N VAL A 156 -7.59 -10.09 11.03
CA VAL A 156 -6.83 -8.96 10.48
C VAL A 156 -7.77 -7.85 10.02
N PHE A 157 -8.84 -8.22 9.29
CA PHE A 157 -9.87 -7.27 8.85
C PHE A 157 -10.57 -6.59 10.02
N GLU A 158 -10.93 -7.35 11.04
CA GLU A 158 -11.54 -6.83 12.27
C GLU A 158 -10.62 -5.80 12.93
N THR A 159 -9.35 -6.16 13.17
CA THR A 159 -8.36 -5.26 13.78
C THR A 159 -8.14 -3.99 12.95
N ALA A 160 -8.13 -4.09 11.61
CA ALA A 160 -8.01 -2.92 10.74
C ALA A 160 -9.25 -2.03 10.80
N ASN A 161 -10.46 -2.63 10.76
CA ASN A 161 -11.71 -1.88 10.88
C ASN A 161 -11.89 -1.21 12.25
N GLU A 162 -11.45 -1.84 13.34
CA GLU A 162 -11.43 -1.23 14.69
C GLU A 162 -10.55 0.03 14.74
N GLN A 163 -9.55 0.14 13.88
CA GLN A 163 -8.74 1.34 13.72
C GLN A 163 -9.37 2.39 12.78
N GLY A 164 -10.52 2.10 12.18
CA GLY A 164 -11.19 2.98 11.22
C GLY A 164 -10.59 2.90 9.81
N ALA A 165 -9.94 1.81 9.47
CA ALA A 165 -9.32 1.62 8.16
C ALA A 165 -10.34 1.59 7.02
N PHE A 166 -9.90 2.03 5.86
CA PHE A 166 -10.56 1.77 4.59
C PHE A 166 -9.83 0.58 3.92
N LEU A 167 -10.54 -0.54 3.72
CA LEU A 167 -9.97 -1.74 3.12
C LEU A 167 -10.45 -1.88 1.68
N PHE A 168 -9.54 -2.23 0.78
CA PHE A 168 -9.85 -2.51 -0.62
C PHE A 168 -9.06 -3.70 -1.16
N TRP A 169 -9.72 -4.46 -2.05
CA TRP A 169 -9.14 -5.63 -2.68
C TRP A 169 -8.24 -5.23 -3.84
N ASN A 170 -6.97 -5.67 -3.80
CA ASN A 170 -5.91 -5.29 -4.73
C ASN A 170 -5.90 -6.22 -5.94
N HIS A 171 -5.51 -5.68 -7.11
CA HIS A 171 -5.23 -6.41 -8.38
C HIS A 171 -5.98 -7.75 -8.49
N PRO A 172 -7.34 -7.76 -8.47
CA PRO A 172 -8.15 -8.96 -8.32
C PRO A 172 -8.01 -9.96 -9.48
N ASP A 173 -7.45 -9.54 -10.61
CA ASP A 173 -7.15 -10.31 -11.81
C ASP A 173 -5.70 -10.79 -11.91
N TRP A 174 -4.88 -10.56 -10.87
CA TRP A 174 -3.47 -10.94 -10.88
C TRP A 174 -3.27 -12.45 -11.09
N VAL A 175 -2.55 -12.79 -12.18
CA VAL A 175 -2.41 -14.17 -12.67
C VAL A 175 -1.73 -15.13 -11.69
N SER A 176 -0.90 -14.64 -10.77
CA SER A 176 -0.28 -15.47 -9.74
C SER A 176 -1.29 -16.01 -8.72
N GLN A 177 -2.40 -15.29 -8.49
CA GLN A 177 -3.49 -15.73 -7.62
C GLN A 177 -4.72 -16.20 -8.42
N ARG A 178 -4.84 -15.75 -9.66
CA ARG A 178 -5.96 -16.04 -10.57
C ARG A 178 -5.43 -16.48 -11.93
N PRO A 179 -5.11 -17.76 -12.14
CA PRO A 179 -4.43 -18.24 -13.33
C PRO A 179 -5.07 -17.85 -14.67
N ASN A 180 -6.37 -17.55 -14.67
CA ASN A 180 -7.09 -17.10 -15.86
C ASN A 180 -7.09 -15.56 -16.02
N GLY A 181 -6.47 -14.82 -15.10
CA GLY A 181 -6.46 -13.35 -15.14
C GLY A 181 -7.86 -12.72 -15.02
N VAL A 182 -8.80 -13.41 -14.41
CA VAL A 182 -10.18 -12.93 -14.25
C VAL A 182 -10.48 -12.69 -12.78
N ALA A 183 -10.94 -11.49 -12.45
CA ALA A 183 -11.36 -11.12 -11.10
C ALA A 183 -12.64 -11.86 -10.71
N VAL A 184 -12.53 -12.90 -9.90
CA VAL A 184 -13.66 -13.65 -9.37
C VAL A 184 -13.64 -13.57 -7.84
N PRO A 185 -14.67 -12.98 -7.20
CA PRO A 185 -14.72 -12.91 -5.75
C PRO A 185 -14.90 -14.30 -5.14
N SER A 186 -14.37 -14.48 -3.95
CA SER A 186 -14.59 -15.68 -3.13
C SER A 186 -15.71 -15.42 -2.11
N ASP A 187 -16.12 -16.49 -1.42
CA ASP A 187 -17.05 -16.37 -0.29
C ASP A 187 -16.47 -15.47 0.82
N PHE A 188 -15.14 -15.43 0.97
CA PHE A 188 -14.49 -14.54 1.93
C PHE A 188 -14.77 -13.06 1.60
N HIS A 189 -14.57 -12.65 0.35
CA HIS A 189 -14.85 -11.27 -0.07
C HIS A 189 -16.30 -10.89 0.17
N THR A 190 -17.24 -11.78 -0.21
CA THR A 190 -18.68 -11.56 0.03
C THR A 190 -18.98 -11.39 1.52
N GLN A 191 -18.43 -12.25 2.38
CA GLN A 191 -18.60 -12.13 3.82
C GLN A 191 -18.02 -10.82 4.39
N MET A 192 -16.88 -10.34 3.87
CA MET A 192 -16.30 -9.07 4.33
C MET A 192 -17.12 -7.86 3.87
N ILE A 193 -17.71 -7.92 2.67
CA ILE A 193 -18.65 -6.91 2.19
C ILE A 193 -19.91 -6.89 3.06
N ASP A 194 -20.50 -8.04 3.33
CA ASP A 194 -21.72 -8.18 4.15
C ASP A 194 -21.53 -7.65 5.58
N ARG A 195 -20.29 -7.74 6.10
CA ARG A 195 -19.92 -7.16 7.40
C ARG A 195 -19.63 -5.66 7.34
N GLY A 196 -19.54 -5.08 6.16
CA GLY A 196 -19.09 -3.70 5.96
C GLY A 196 -17.61 -3.51 6.27
N TRP A 197 -16.78 -4.53 6.06
CA TRP A 197 -15.34 -4.53 6.33
C TRP A 197 -14.48 -4.46 5.08
N LEU A 198 -15.05 -4.68 3.90
CA LEU A 198 -14.39 -4.45 2.61
C LEU A 198 -15.15 -3.32 1.90
N HIS A 199 -14.44 -2.24 1.59
CA HIS A 199 -15.02 -0.96 1.20
C HIS A 199 -14.77 -0.62 -0.27
N GLY A 200 -13.73 -1.17 -0.86
CA GLY A 200 -13.30 -0.86 -2.22
C GLY A 200 -12.64 -2.04 -2.93
N ILE A 201 -12.32 -1.82 -4.20
CA ILE A 201 -11.63 -2.79 -5.06
C ILE A 201 -10.83 -2.02 -6.11
N GLU A 202 -9.64 -2.49 -6.43
CA GLU A 202 -8.88 -1.98 -7.56
C GLU A 202 -9.51 -2.44 -8.87
N ILE A 203 -9.86 -1.47 -9.69
CA ILE A 203 -10.32 -1.68 -11.06
C ILE A 203 -9.20 -1.40 -12.07
N ALA A 204 -8.17 -0.67 -11.65
CA ALA A 204 -6.95 -0.39 -12.40
C ALA A 204 -5.75 -0.46 -11.47
N ASN A 205 -4.71 -1.19 -11.90
CA ASN A 205 -3.46 -1.34 -11.18
C ASN A 205 -2.32 -1.30 -12.19
N GLY A 206 -1.39 -0.34 -12.04
CA GLY A 206 -0.37 -0.07 -13.02
C GLY A 206 -0.97 0.19 -14.41
N GLU A 207 -0.59 -0.63 -15.39
CA GLU A 207 -1.11 -0.57 -16.77
C GLU A 207 -2.37 -1.44 -16.98
N GLY A 208 -2.78 -2.20 -15.95
CA GLY A 208 -3.91 -3.13 -16.00
C GLY A 208 -5.26 -2.46 -15.73
N TYR A 209 -6.32 -3.00 -16.35
CA TYR A 209 -7.71 -2.65 -16.06
C TYR A 209 -8.56 -3.92 -16.06
N SER A 210 -9.41 -4.08 -15.05
CA SER A 210 -10.29 -5.23 -14.89
C SER A 210 -11.77 -4.84 -15.03
N GLU A 211 -12.39 -5.27 -16.12
CA GLU A 211 -13.84 -5.09 -16.37
C GLU A 211 -14.68 -5.86 -15.36
N GLU A 212 -14.21 -7.03 -14.92
CA GLU A 212 -14.89 -7.85 -13.92
C GLU A 212 -14.89 -7.18 -12.56
N ALA A 213 -13.73 -6.59 -12.16
CA ALA A 213 -13.62 -5.82 -10.92
C ALA A 213 -14.52 -4.58 -10.95
N PHE A 214 -14.58 -3.87 -12.07
CA PHE A 214 -15.48 -2.74 -12.26
C PHE A 214 -16.94 -3.16 -12.11
N SER A 215 -17.35 -4.25 -12.80
CA SER A 215 -18.71 -4.77 -12.72
C SER A 215 -19.08 -5.23 -11.30
N PHE A 216 -18.12 -5.87 -10.61
CA PHE A 216 -18.29 -6.31 -9.23
C PHE A 216 -18.44 -5.12 -8.26
N ALA A 217 -17.62 -4.07 -8.45
CA ALA A 217 -17.73 -2.84 -7.66
C ALA A 217 -19.11 -2.20 -7.79
N LEU A 218 -19.61 -2.06 -9.01
CA LEU A 218 -20.94 -1.52 -9.26
C LEU A 218 -22.05 -2.33 -8.60
N ALA A 219 -21.98 -3.67 -8.71
CA ALA A 219 -23.00 -4.57 -8.17
C ALA A 219 -23.07 -4.55 -6.64
N ASN A 220 -21.95 -4.24 -5.96
CA ASN A 220 -21.83 -4.30 -4.51
C ASN A 220 -21.67 -2.92 -3.84
N GLY A 221 -21.69 -1.83 -4.61
CA GLY A 221 -21.55 -0.47 -4.08
C GLY A 221 -20.16 -0.20 -3.50
N LEU A 222 -19.12 -0.89 -4.01
CA LEU A 222 -17.74 -0.68 -3.57
C LEU A 222 -17.11 0.55 -4.22
N THR A 223 -16.21 1.20 -3.49
CA THR A 223 -15.40 2.27 -4.05
C THR A 223 -14.43 1.70 -5.09
N MET A 224 -14.40 2.32 -6.25
CA MET A 224 -13.48 1.96 -7.32
C MET A 224 -12.15 2.66 -7.14
N ILE A 225 -11.06 1.91 -7.17
CA ILE A 225 -9.70 2.40 -6.91
C ILE A 225 -8.84 2.18 -8.16
N GLY A 226 -8.08 3.21 -8.53
CA GLY A 226 -6.99 3.12 -9.49
C GLY A 226 -5.69 3.49 -8.81
N VAL A 227 -4.64 2.70 -8.99
CA VAL A 227 -3.35 2.81 -8.29
C VAL A 227 -2.19 2.44 -9.19
N SER A 228 -0.97 2.73 -8.75
CA SER A 228 0.24 2.31 -9.48
C SER A 228 0.74 0.93 -9.08
N ASP A 229 0.67 0.58 -7.80
CA ASP A 229 1.33 -0.61 -7.22
C ASP A 229 2.84 -0.60 -7.53
N VAL A 230 3.44 0.59 -7.41
CA VAL A 230 4.81 0.83 -7.83
C VAL A 230 5.82 0.16 -6.90
N HIS A 231 6.78 -0.55 -7.52
CA HIS A 231 7.87 -1.25 -6.83
C HIS A 231 9.25 -0.68 -7.18
N ASP A 232 9.46 -0.16 -8.42
CA ASP A 232 10.73 0.37 -8.93
C ASP A 232 10.99 1.82 -8.52
#